data_da8e736ff1b4f742c5845f89a5d20466
#
_entry.id   da8e736ff1b4f742c5845f89a5d20466
#
_cell.length_a   1.000
_cell.length_b   1.000
_cell.length_c   1.000
_cell.angle_alpha   90.00
_cell.angle_beta   90.00
_cell.angle_gamma   90.00
#
_symmetry.space_group_name_H-M   'P 1'
#
loop_
_entity.id
_entity.type
_entity.pdbx_description
1 polymer ?
#
loop_
_entity_poly.entity_id
_entity_poly.type
_entity_poly.pdbx_seq_one_letter_code
_entity_poly.pdbx_strand_id
1 'polypeptide(L)'
;MRPNRSQLTCLLPCLGLLAASVASPARAQTAVPPPPAPPAAPVAAPAPPPPPPPSPAPVAPATPANPALPLGDALQGPAKEAYESAKLLFGVGDFGAALIKFNAAYDASKDVRLLWNVATCESKLHHYARAVGLVHQYLKQGAGTLPEQDRLDAEQTVRVLEPLTSTVRVTVNEAGAEVYVDDQLVGVTPIEPQLVDIGVHKVRVHKAEFEDSTQDMTVNGGAVVSVDLTLHPIVHEGTVSVHAGPKDAILLDGQPVGAGSWSGNLKSGGHTLRVTAQGMLPYQSEVLVQDGQQRNIEVTLNAEPSKGLPAWVWVVGGVVVAGGLGTGGYFLFKPTSQYNGPQGNLSPGVVYTRAPIHF
;
A
#
# COMPACT_ATOMS: atom_id res chain seq x y z
N MET A 1 52.33 -27.59 12.57
CA MET A 1 52.53 -28.42 11.37
C MET A 1 51.86 -27.73 10.19
N ARG A 2 52.66 -27.17 9.30
CA ARG A 2 52.35 -26.82 7.89
C ARG A 2 52.66 -28.06 7.04
N PRO A 3 52.39 -28.18 5.73
CA PRO A 3 51.68 -27.32 4.76
C PRO A 3 50.70 -28.12 3.84
N ASN A 4 49.93 -27.52 2.93
CA ASN A 4 50.17 -27.75 1.51
C ASN A 4 49.41 -26.78 0.59
N ARG A 5 50.16 -26.22 -0.34
CA ARG A 5 49.74 -25.43 -1.51
C ARG A 5 49.31 -26.40 -2.63
N SER A 6 48.34 -26.01 -3.44
CA SER A 6 48.33 -26.37 -4.84
C SER A 6 47.68 -25.25 -5.67
N GLN A 7 48.54 -24.54 -6.36
CA GLN A 7 48.25 -23.69 -7.50
C GLN A 7 47.89 -24.59 -8.69
N LEU A 8 46.87 -24.24 -9.45
CA LEU A 8 46.76 -24.71 -10.83
C LEU A 8 46.37 -23.52 -11.73
N THR A 9 47.41 -23.07 -12.43
CA THR A 9 47.38 -22.18 -13.58
C THR A 9 46.85 -22.98 -14.79
N CYS A 10 45.91 -22.47 -15.56
CA CYS A 10 45.67 -22.94 -16.92
C CYS A 10 45.31 -21.76 -17.85
N LEU A 11 46.15 -21.75 -18.87
CA LEU A 11 46.26 -20.83 -20.02
C LEU A 11 45.00 -20.65 -20.84
N LEU A 12 44.87 -19.43 -21.41
CA LEU A 12 44.09 -19.10 -22.59
C LEU A 12 44.62 -19.84 -23.84
N PRO A 13 43.73 -20.01 -24.85
CA PRO A 13 44.10 -19.37 -26.12
C PRO A 13 42.96 -18.50 -26.71
N CYS A 14 43.37 -17.40 -27.30
CA CYS A 14 42.65 -16.55 -28.22
C CYS A 14 42.19 -17.34 -29.48
N LEU A 15 40.94 -17.17 -29.86
CA LEU A 15 40.55 -17.43 -31.24
C LEU A 15 39.61 -16.29 -31.70
N GLY A 16 40.15 -15.53 -32.65
CA GLY A 16 39.44 -14.44 -33.33
C GLY A 16 38.31 -14.98 -34.22
N LEU A 17 37.19 -14.30 -34.21
CA LEU A 17 36.17 -14.49 -35.21
C LEU A 17 35.83 -13.15 -35.86
N LEU A 18 36.05 -13.09 -37.18
CA LEU A 18 35.71 -11.98 -38.07
C LEU A 18 34.23 -11.63 -37.96
N ALA A 19 33.94 -10.37 -37.72
CA ALA A 19 32.60 -9.81 -37.94
C ALA A 19 32.41 -9.46 -39.40
N ALA A 20 31.55 -10.19 -40.06
CA ALA A 20 31.03 -9.84 -41.37
C ALA A 20 29.95 -8.78 -41.22
N SER A 21 30.23 -7.57 -41.70
CA SER A 21 29.27 -6.48 -41.83
C SER A 21 28.30 -6.80 -42.95
N VAL A 22 27.04 -7.06 -42.63
CA VAL A 22 25.95 -7.14 -43.60
C VAL A 22 25.35 -5.73 -43.73
N ALA A 23 25.66 -5.05 -44.81
CA ALA A 23 25.04 -3.80 -45.20
C ALA A 23 23.58 -4.05 -45.66
N SER A 24 22.63 -3.48 -44.92
CA SER A 24 21.24 -3.41 -45.38
C SER A 24 21.06 -2.30 -46.41
N PRO A 25 20.35 -2.54 -47.52
CA PRO A 25 20.09 -1.50 -48.51
C PRO A 25 19.10 -0.46 -47.95
N ALA A 26 19.47 0.79 -48.01
CA ALA A 26 18.61 1.94 -47.72
C ALA A 26 17.44 1.95 -48.72
N ARG A 27 16.24 1.79 -48.19
CA ARG A 27 15.00 1.94 -48.97
C ARG A 27 14.72 3.43 -49.11
N ALA A 28 14.87 3.96 -50.32
CA ALA A 28 14.50 5.33 -50.63
C ALA A 28 13.01 5.56 -50.32
N GLN A 29 12.73 6.37 -49.33
CA GLN A 29 11.38 6.89 -49.12
C GLN A 29 11.18 8.06 -50.06
N THR A 30 10.29 7.88 -51.01
CA THR A 30 9.75 8.93 -51.89
C THR A 30 9.03 9.95 -51.00
N ALA A 31 9.59 11.17 -50.95
CA ALA A 31 8.98 12.30 -50.27
C ALA A 31 7.65 12.65 -50.94
N VAL A 32 6.56 12.55 -50.23
CA VAL A 32 5.26 13.09 -50.63
C VAL A 32 5.33 14.61 -50.43
N PRO A 33 5.02 15.43 -51.44
CA PRO A 33 5.01 16.88 -51.31
C PRO A 33 3.94 17.32 -50.29
N PRO A 34 4.22 18.34 -49.46
CA PRO A 34 3.25 18.83 -48.50
C PRO A 34 2.03 19.45 -49.21
N PRO A 35 0.83 19.34 -48.59
CA PRO A 35 -0.37 19.97 -49.13
C PRO A 35 -0.25 21.51 -49.12
N PRO A 36 -0.91 22.20 -50.06
CA PRO A 36 -0.84 23.65 -50.17
C PRO A 36 -1.43 24.32 -48.88
N ALA A 37 -0.75 25.36 -48.42
CA ALA A 37 -1.15 26.13 -47.26
C ALA A 37 -2.54 26.76 -47.47
N PRO A 38 -3.39 26.79 -46.42
CA PRO A 38 -4.67 27.49 -46.50
C PRO A 38 -4.45 29.01 -46.68
N PRO A 39 -5.36 29.73 -47.32
CA PRO A 39 -5.22 31.16 -47.55
C PRO A 39 -5.14 31.91 -46.20
N ALA A 40 -4.21 32.87 -46.17
CA ALA A 40 -3.98 33.70 -45.01
C ALA A 40 -5.26 34.44 -44.58
N ALA A 41 -5.65 34.30 -43.33
CA ALA A 41 -6.70 35.08 -42.72
C ALA A 41 -6.27 36.59 -42.70
N PRO A 42 -7.20 37.52 -42.82
CA PRO A 42 -6.85 38.95 -42.83
C PRO A 42 -6.18 39.31 -41.51
N VAL A 43 -5.03 39.98 -41.63
CA VAL A 43 -4.24 40.50 -40.51
C VAL A 43 -5.09 41.50 -39.75
N ALA A 44 -5.50 41.10 -38.53
CA ALA A 44 -6.12 42.03 -37.60
C ALA A 44 -5.14 43.15 -37.22
N ALA A 45 -5.62 44.38 -37.25
CA ALA A 45 -4.83 45.54 -36.85
C ALA A 45 -4.22 45.35 -35.44
N PRO A 46 -2.98 45.80 -35.20
CA PRO A 46 -2.34 45.66 -33.90
C PRO A 46 -3.17 46.38 -32.81
N ALA A 47 -3.47 45.66 -31.75
CA ALA A 47 -4.11 46.22 -30.56
C ALA A 47 -3.21 47.30 -29.96
N PRO A 48 -3.77 48.38 -29.41
CA PRO A 48 -2.99 49.40 -28.72
C PRO A 48 -2.19 48.75 -27.56
N PRO A 49 -0.95 49.25 -27.29
CA PRO A 49 -0.14 48.71 -26.20
C PRO A 49 -0.86 48.87 -24.85
N PRO A 50 -0.72 47.91 -23.96
CA PRO A 50 -1.28 48.00 -22.62
C PRO A 50 -0.70 49.18 -21.87
N PRO A 51 -1.48 49.85 -21.00
CA PRO A 51 -0.96 50.96 -20.20
C PRO A 51 0.23 50.48 -19.35
N PRO A 52 1.24 51.36 -19.13
CA PRO A 52 2.38 51.00 -18.32
C PRO A 52 1.92 50.59 -16.91
N PRO A 53 2.59 49.60 -16.28
CA PRO A 53 2.26 49.21 -14.91
C PRO A 53 2.39 50.45 -14.00
N PRO A 54 1.53 50.61 -12.98
CA PRO A 54 1.65 51.69 -12.03
C PRO A 54 3.05 51.66 -11.41
N SER A 55 3.72 52.81 -11.40
CA SER A 55 5.01 52.95 -10.72
C SER A 55 4.90 52.42 -9.29
N PRO A 56 5.89 51.65 -8.82
CA PRO A 56 5.88 51.21 -7.43
C PRO A 56 5.81 52.43 -6.54
N ALA A 57 4.83 52.43 -5.64
CA ALA A 57 4.72 53.46 -4.61
C ALA A 57 6.07 53.56 -3.88
N PRO A 58 6.51 54.78 -3.48
CA PRO A 58 7.73 54.92 -2.73
C PRO A 58 7.68 54.01 -1.52
N VAL A 59 8.60 53.03 -1.47
CA VAL A 59 8.78 52.21 -0.28
C VAL A 59 9.14 53.17 0.84
N ALA A 60 8.24 53.36 1.78
CA ALA A 60 8.53 54.12 2.98
C ALA A 60 9.85 53.58 3.56
N PRO A 61 10.79 54.45 4.00
CA PRO A 61 12.01 53.97 4.62
C PRO A 61 11.62 53.06 5.76
N ALA A 62 12.19 51.83 5.75
CA ALA A 62 11.97 50.85 6.82
C ALA A 62 12.25 51.54 8.13
N THR A 63 11.24 51.70 8.94
CA THR A 63 11.37 52.21 10.31
C THR A 63 12.43 51.33 10.97
N PRO A 64 13.48 51.89 11.63
CA PRO A 64 14.47 51.09 12.31
C PRO A 64 13.72 50.16 13.27
N ALA A 65 14.00 48.89 13.19
CA ALA A 65 13.34 47.88 13.99
C ALA A 65 13.40 48.32 15.45
N ASN A 66 12.25 48.63 16.02
CA ASN A 66 12.10 48.89 17.44
C ASN A 66 12.71 47.70 18.16
N PRO A 67 13.61 47.88 19.16
CA PRO A 67 14.18 46.74 19.88
C PRO A 67 13.03 45.87 20.33
N ALA A 68 13.00 44.61 19.81
CA ALA A 68 11.87 43.73 19.99
C ALA A 68 11.59 43.60 21.46
N LEU A 69 10.34 43.87 21.89
CA LEU A 69 9.91 43.67 23.26
C LEU A 69 10.35 42.28 23.77
N PRO A 70 10.79 42.17 25.02
CA PRO A 70 11.06 40.85 25.61
C PRO A 70 9.91 39.89 25.34
N LEU A 71 10.23 38.63 25.01
CA LEU A 71 9.22 37.63 24.57
C LEU A 71 8.02 37.58 25.52
N GLY A 72 8.27 37.57 26.83
CA GLY A 72 7.21 37.54 27.84
C GLY A 72 6.26 38.75 27.84
N ASP A 73 6.74 39.92 27.36
CA ASP A 73 5.93 41.11 27.23
C ASP A 73 5.20 41.22 25.89
N ALA A 74 5.75 40.58 24.88
CA ALA A 74 5.15 40.52 23.55
C ALA A 74 3.97 39.56 23.48
N LEU A 75 3.98 38.48 24.30
CA LEU A 75 2.92 37.49 24.36
C LEU A 75 1.72 37.98 25.19
N GLN A 76 0.51 37.60 24.76
CA GLN A 76 -0.74 37.96 25.45
C GLN A 76 -1.65 36.74 25.59
N GLY A 77 -2.58 36.82 26.54
CA GLY A 77 -3.61 35.80 26.77
C GLY A 77 -3.03 34.39 26.97
N PRO A 78 -3.65 33.35 26.35
CA PRO A 78 -3.24 31.96 26.54
C PRO A 78 -1.78 31.66 26.16
N ALA A 79 -1.22 32.41 25.18
CA ALA A 79 0.18 32.26 24.79
C ALA A 79 1.13 32.69 25.91
N LYS A 80 0.82 33.79 26.62
CA LYS A 80 1.61 34.26 27.74
C LYS A 80 1.54 33.29 28.94
N GLU A 81 0.34 32.80 29.28
CA GLU A 81 0.14 31.84 30.36
C GLU A 81 0.91 30.53 30.09
N ALA A 82 0.83 30.01 28.85
CA ALA A 82 1.57 28.83 28.45
C ALA A 82 3.08 29.06 28.53
N TYR A 83 3.58 30.20 28.07
CA TYR A 83 5.00 30.56 28.10
C TYR A 83 5.54 30.66 29.54
N GLU A 84 4.82 31.35 30.45
CA GLU A 84 5.25 31.46 31.85
C GLU A 84 5.24 30.10 32.55
N SER A 85 4.23 29.25 32.27
CA SER A 85 4.19 27.87 32.78
C SER A 85 5.37 27.06 32.26
N ALA A 86 5.70 27.20 30.94
CA ALA A 86 6.83 26.50 30.32
C ALA A 86 8.16 26.90 30.98
N LYS A 87 8.37 28.18 31.26
CA LYS A 87 9.59 28.68 31.95
C LYS A 87 9.77 28.04 33.32
N LEU A 88 8.70 27.94 34.11
CA LEU A 88 8.73 27.30 35.44
C LEU A 88 9.12 25.83 35.32
N LEU A 89 8.48 25.08 34.38
CA LEU A 89 8.78 23.68 34.13
C LEU A 89 10.21 23.46 33.62
N PHE A 90 10.66 24.31 32.74
CA PHE A 90 12.04 24.30 32.25
C PHE A 90 13.04 24.56 33.39
N GLY A 91 12.73 25.50 34.29
CA GLY A 91 13.58 25.84 35.42
C GLY A 91 13.73 24.70 36.46
N VAL A 92 12.74 23.82 36.57
CA VAL A 92 12.80 22.63 37.44
C VAL A 92 13.32 21.39 36.71
N GLY A 93 13.69 21.51 35.43
CA GLY A 93 14.25 20.43 34.63
C GLY A 93 13.22 19.49 33.98
N ASP A 94 11.93 19.80 34.08
CA ASP A 94 10.88 19.04 33.38
C ASP A 94 10.76 19.54 31.95
N PHE A 95 11.74 19.12 31.11
CA PHE A 95 11.83 19.56 29.72
C PHE A 95 10.69 19.01 28.86
N GLY A 96 10.14 17.85 29.21
CA GLY A 96 9.02 17.25 28.49
C GLY A 96 7.74 18.07 28.66
N ALA A 97 7.39 18.41 29.90
CA ALA A 97 6.24 19.26 30.18
C ALA A 97 6.45 20.70 29.68
N ALA A 98 7.68 21.23 29.79
CA ALA A 98 8.03 22.53 29.23
C ALA A 98 7.85 22.58 27.73
N LEU A 99 8.26 21.54 27.01
CA LEU A 99 8.12 21.40 25.55
C LEU A 99 6.64 21.52 25.13
N ILE A 100 5.75 20.80 25.82
CA ILE A 100 4.30 20.85 25.56
C ILE A 100 3.76 22.27 25.72
N LYS A 101 4.19 22.98 26.77
CA LYS A 101 3.73 24.33 27.05
C LYS A 101 4.34 25.38 26.09
N PHE A 102 5.61 25.24 25.69
CA PHE A 102 6.20 26.12 24.67
C PHE A 102 5.56 25.91 23.31
N ASN A 103 5.23 24.68 22.93
CA ASN A 103 4.47 24.40 21.71
C ASN A 103 3.08 25.05 21.75
N ALA A 104 2.35 24.94 22.87
CA ALA A 104 1.06 25.60 23.04
C ALA A 104 1.17 27.13 22.93
N ALA A 105 2.22 27.73 23.50
CA ALA A 105 2.49 29.15 23.36
C ALA A 105 2.77 29.55 21.90
N TYR A 106 3.58 28.74 21.19
CA TYR A 106 3.87 28.94 19.77
C TYR A 106 2.62 28.81 18.92
N ASP A 107 1.80 27.81 19.16
CA ASP A 107 0.55 27.59 18.40
C ASP A 107 -0.44 28.74 18.56
N ALA A 108 -0.52 29.30 19.77
CA ALA A 108 -1.42 30.41 20.08
C ALA A 108 -0.93 31.77 19.55
N SER A 109 0.41 31.99 19.45
CA SER A 109 0.97 33.29 19.07
C SER A 109 1.63 33.31 17.72
N LYS A 110 2.14 32.15 17.25
CA LYS A 110 3.05 32.01 16.09
C LYS A 110 4.31 32.90 16.18
N ASP A 111 4.70 33.30 17.40
CA ASP A 111 5.93 34.07 17.61
C ASP A 111 7.15 33.19 17.38
N VAL A 112 7.93 33.52 16.37
CA VAL A 112 9.11 32.76 15.91
C VAL A 112 10.12 32.52 17.02
N ARG A 113 10.24 33.44 17.99
CA ARG A 113 11.18 33.33 19.12
C ARG A 113 10.90 32.13 20.03
N LEU A 114 9.65 31.65 20.05
CA LEU A 114 9.28 30.44 20.80
C LEU A 114 9.90 29.17 20.20
N LEU A 115 10.20 29.15 18.89
CA LEU A 115 10.89 28.01 18.27
C LEU A 115 12.26 27.75 18.90
N TRP A 116 12.96 28.79 19.35
CA TRP A 116 14.21 28.68 20.11
C TRP A 116 14.01 27.95 21.44
N ASN A 117 12.94 28.26 22.16
CA ASN A 117 12.62 27.60 23.44
C ASN A 117 12.24 26.14 23.22
N VAL A 118 11.45 25.86 22.18
CA VAL A 118 11.08 24.50 21.79
C VAL A 118 12.31 23.70 21.40
N ALA A 119 13.20 24.27 20.55
CA ALA A 119 14.46 23.63 20.15
C ALA A 119 15.37 23.34 21.34
N THR A 120 15.42 24.25 22.32
CA THR A 120 16.19 24.04 23.53
C THR A 120 15.64 22.89 24.37
N CYS A 121 14.32 22.75 24.49
CA CYS A 121 13.71 21.61 25.17
C CYS A 121 14.02 20.30 24.45
N GLU A 122 13.87 20.25 23.12
CA GLU A 122 14.20 19.07 22.32
C GLU A 122 15.68 18.66 22.48
N SER A 123 16.59 19.63 22.48
CA SER A 123 18.01 19.38 22.73
C SER A 123 18.28 18.79 24.14
N LYS A 124 17.58 19.29 25.17
CA LYS A 124 17.69 18.75 26.53
C LYS A 124 17.10 17.35 26.67
N LEU A 125 16.16 17.00 25.82
CA LEU A 125 15.57 15.66 25.69
C LEU A 125 16.40 14.73 24.79
N HIS A 126 17.54 15.19 24.27
CA HIS A 126 18.41 14.49 23.34
C HIS A 126 17.80 14.22 21.96
N HIS A 127 16.76 14.95 21.57
CA HIS A 127 16.18 14.91 20.21
C HIS A 127 16.89 15.94 19.32
N TYR A 128 18.15 15.67 19.02
CA TYR A 128 19.03 16.65 18.36
C TYR A 128 18.59 16.98 16.93
N ALA A 129 18.11 16.00 16.19
CA ALA A 129 17.62 16.20 14.83
C ALA A 129 16.42 17.17 14.78
N ARG A 130 15.49 17.02 15.73
CA ARG A 130 14.35 17.94 15.87
C ARG A 130 14.82 19.33 16.30
N ALA A 131 15.75 19.39 17.26
CA ALA A 131 16.31 20.65 17.71
C ALA A 131 16.96 21.42 16.57
N VAL A 132 17.81 20.75 15.74
CA VAL A 132 18.43 21.34 14.55
C VAL A 132 17.40 21.83 13.55
N GLY A 133 16.37 21.01 13.25
CA GLY A 133 15.28 21.39 12.35
C GLY A 133 14.53 22.64 12.82
N LEU A 134 14.23 22.72 14.12
CA LEU A 134 13.58 23.88 14.73
C LEU A 134 14.45 25.14 14.72
N VAL A 135 15.77 24.99 14.98
CA VAL A 135 16.70 26.13 14.87
C VAL A 135 16.81 26.63 13.43
N HIS A 136 16.85 25.74 12.43
CA HIS A 136 16.80 26.16 11.02
C HIS A 136 15.48 26.88 10.70
N GLN A 137 14.36 26.41 11.23
CA GLN A 137 13.06 27.07 11.08
C GLN A 137 13.05 28.45 11.74
N TYR A 138 13.62 28.56 12.95
CA TYR A 138 13.80 29.83 13.68
C TYR A 138 14.60 30.83 12.86
N LEU A 139 15.76 30.43 12.32
CA LEU A 139 16.62 31.26 11.48
C LEU A 139 15.92 31.70 10.19
N LYS A 140 15.20 30.77 9.54
CA LYS A 140 14.48 31.03 8.30
C LYS A 140 13.30 31.99 8.49
N GLN A 141 12.46 31.73 9.49
CA GLN A 141 11.26 32.55 9.74
C GLN A 141 11.60 33.88 10.40
N GLY A 142 12.66 33.90 11.20
CA GLY A 142 13.15 35.13 11.85
C GLY A 142 14.08 36.01 11.02
N ALA A 143 14.33 35.62 9.76
CA ALA A 143 15.24 36.37 8.89
C ALA A 143 14.84 37.86 8.79
N GLY A 144 15.78 38.74 9.14
CA GLY A 144 15.56 40.17 9.14
C GLY A 144 14.85 40.77 10.38
N THR A 145 14.38 39.93 11.31
CA THR A 145 13.72 40.39 12.54
C THR A 145 14.48 39.99 13.80
N LEU A 146 15.32 38.95 13.73
CA LEU A 146 16.13 38.51 14.84
C LEU A 146 17.31 39.44 15.09
N PRO A 147 17.64 39.72 16.36
CA PRO A 147 18.91 40.36 16.73
C PRO A 147 20.09 39.53 16.18
N GLU A 148 21.16 40.24 15.80
CA GLU A 148 22.34 39.57 15.26
C GLU A 148 22.95 38.53 16.23
N GLN A 149 22.92 38.83 17.53
CA GLN A 149 23.43 37.93 18.56
C GLN A 149 22.62 36.63 18.60
N ASP A 150 21.27 36.73 18.59
CA ASP A 150 20.38 35.55 18.61
C ASP A 150 20.60 34.68 17.35
N ARG A 151 20.87 35.29 16.21
CA ARG A 151 21.22 34.60 14.98
C ARG A 151 22.53 33.80 15.14
N LEU A 152 23.58 34.47 15.65
CA LEU A 152 24.89 33.86 15.87
C LEU A 152 24.81 32.71 16.89
N ASP A 153 24.04 32.86 17.98
CA ASP A 153 23.85 31.83 18.98
C ASP A 153 23.08 30.62 18.38
N ALA A 154 22.11 30.87 17.53
CA ALA A 154 21.39 29.83 16.82
C ALA A 154 22.29 29.05 15.84
N GLU A 155 23.09 29.75 15.04
CA GLU A 155 24.07 29.13 14.14
C GLU A 155 25.13 28.32 14.91
N GLN A 156 25.58 28.84 16.06
CA GLN A 156 26.50 28.12 16.94
C GLN A 156 25.85 26.82 17.47
N THR A 157 24.60 26.90 17.87
CA THR A 157 23.85 25.72 18.36
C THR A 157 23.74 24.65 17.27
N VAL A 158 23.42 25.04 16.03
CA VAL A 158 23.40 24.10 14.89
C VAL A 158 24.78 23.42 14.77
N ARG A 159 25.87 24.18 14.72
CA ARG A 159 27.24 23.64 14.60
C ARG A 159 27.58 22.63 15.70
N VAL A 160 27.04 22.78 16.90
CA VAL A 160 27.27 21.87 18.03
C VAL A 160 26.41 20.61 17.90
N LEU A 161 25.18 20.75 17.42
CA LEU A 161 24.22 19.65 17.38
C LEU A 161 24.30 18.81 16.08
N GLU A 162 24.68 19.39 14.94
CA GLU A 162 24.80 18.66 13.68
C GLU A 162 25.66 17.40 13.76
N PRO A 163 26.83 17.37 14.45
CA PRO A 163 27.61 16.14 14.59
C PRO A 163 26.90 15.03 15.37
N LEU A 164 25.83 15.35 16.11
CA LEU A 164 24.98 14.40 16.84
C LEU A 164 23.79 13.90 16.01
N THR A 165 23.78 14.24 14.73
CA THR A 165 22.72 13.89 13.79
C THR A 165 23.31 13.38 12.49
N SER A 166 22.50 12.76 11.66
CA SER A 166 22.87 12.34 10.32
C SER A 166 21.69 12.44 9.37
N THR A 167 21.99 12.61 8.09
CA THR A 167 20.97 12.61 7.05
C THR A 167 20.66 11.18 6.63
N VAL A 168 19.41 10.76 6.76
CA VAL A 168 18.91 9.46 6.30
C VAL A 168 18.14 9.65 5.00
N ARG A 169 18.54 8.89 3.98
CA ARG A 169 17.84 8.80 2.70
C ARG A 169 17.13 7.46 2.63
N VAL A 170 15.81 7.47 2.54
CA VAL A 170 15.01 6.27 2.39
C VAL A 170 14.58 6.14 0.94
N THR A 171 14.87 4.99 0.34
CA THR A 171 14.44 4.62 -1.01
C THR A 171 13.50 3.43 -0.92
N VAL A 172 12.36 3.51 -1.60
CA VAL A 172 11.37 2.43 -1.65
C VAL A 172 10.97 2.22 -3.10
N ASN A 173 10.75 0.96 -3.49
CA ASN A 173 10.32 0.60 -4.85
C ASN A 173 8.92 1.11 -5.21
N GLU A 174 8.13 1.51 -4.21
CA GLU A 174 6.74 1.94 -4.37
C GLU A 174 6.56 3.41 -3.99
N ALA A 175 5.85 4.16 -4.82
CA ALA A 175 5.40 5.51 -4.50
C ALA A 175 4.11 5.46 -3.65
N GLY A 176 3.89 6.48 -2.83
CA GLY A 176 2.71 6.55 -1.97
C GLY A 176 2.78 5.65 -0.74
N ALA A 177 3.96 5.13 -0.37
CA ALA A 177 4.18 4.37 0.84
C ALA A 177 4.51 5.30 2.01
N GLU A 178 3.91 5.05 3.15
CA GLU A 178 4.17 5.77 4.41
C GLU A 178 5.47 5.27 5.03
N VAL A 179 6.35 6.22 5.39
CA VAL A 179 7.65 5.93 6.00
C VAL A 179 7.63 6.36 7.45
N TYR A 180 8.00 5.44 8.33
CA TYR A 180 8.08 5.65 9.76
C TYR A 180 9.52 5.46 10.23
N VAL A 181 9.98 6.33 11.13
CA VAL A 181 11.23 6.17 11.88
C VAL A 181 10.86 6.14 13.36
N ASP A 182 11.23 5.07 14.07
CA ASP A 182 10.86 4.83 15.48
C ASP A 182 9.36 5.03 15.74
N ASP A 183 8.52 4.44 14.86
CA ASP A 183 7.05 4.51 14.86
C ASP A 183 6.47 5.92 14.65
N GLN A 184 7.29 6.92 14.31
CA GLN A 184 6.83 8.25 13.94
C GLN A 184 6.77 8.39 12.43
N LEU A 185 5.62 8.81 11.92
CA LEU A 185 5.45 9.10 10.49
C LEU A 185 6.33 10.29 10.09
N VAL A 186 7.28 10.05 9.20
CA VAL A 186 8.19 11.08 8.68
C VAL A 186 7.82 11.57 7.29
N GLY A 187 7.00 10.82 6.56
CA GLY A 187 6.47 11.23 5.27
C GLY A 187 5.95 10.08 4.41
N VAL A 188 5.68 10.42 3.15
CA VAL A 188 5.19 9.49 2.12
C VAL A 188 6.14 9.50 0.94
N THR A 189 6.42 8.33 0.36
CA THR A 189 7.38 8.18 -0.75
C THR A 189 6.88 8.83 -2.06
N PRO A 190 7.75 9.50 -2.84
CA PRO A 190 9.17 9.77 -2.56
C PRO A 190 9.34 10.81 -1.44
N ILE A 191 10.23 10.52 -0.49
CA ILE A 191 10.48 11.37 0.68
C ILE A 191 11.83 12.08 0.55
N GLU A 192 11.86 13.35 0.97
CA GLU A 192 13.10 14.10 1.11
C GLU A 192 14.01 13.49 2.20
N PRO A 193 15.33 13.63 2.09
CA PRO A 193 16.25 13.16 3.11
C PRO A 193 15.89 13.72 4.50
N GLN A 194 15.84 12.85 5.49
CA GLN A 194 15.44 13.19 6.86
C GLN A 194 16.66 13.29 7.78
N LEU A 195 16.65 14.27 8.68
CA LEU A 195 17.62 14.36 9.74
C LEU A 195 17.21 13.45 10.89
N VAL A 196 18.12 12.58 11.37
CA VAL A 196 17.86 11.61 12.43
C VAL A 196 18.99 11.67 13.45
N ASP A 197 18.70 11.43 14.71
CA ASP A 197 19.70 11.38 15.78
C ASP A 197 20.68 10.24 15.59
N ILE A 198 21.86 10.33 16.23
CA ILE A 198 22.79 9.20 16.29
C ILE A 198 22.19 8.07 17.14
N GLY A 199 22.41 6.83 16.73
CA GLY A 199 21.92 5.66 17.45
C GLY A 199 21.40 4.56 16.54
N VAL A 200 20.65 3.65 17.14
CA VAL A 200 19.94 2.60 16.41
C VAL A 200 18.49 3.01 16.25
N HIS A 201 18.04 3.05 15.03
CA HIS A 201 16.68 3.45 14.65
C HIS A 201 16.03 2.36 13.82
N LYS A 202 14.72 2.28 13.91
CA LYS A 202 13.90 1.36 13.12
C LYS A 202 13.16 2.13 12.04
N VAL A 203 13.42 1.78 10.78
CA VAL A 203 12.65 2.29 9.64
C VAL A 203 11.61 1.26 9.27
N ARG A 204 10.35 1.66 9.23
CA ARG A 204 9.22 0.85 8.77
C ARG A 204 8.52 1.57 7.63
N VAL A 205 8.19 0.81 6.59
CA VAL A 205 7.44 1.31 5.45
C VAL A 205 6.15 0.53 5.33
N HIS A 206 5.06 1.25 5.22
CA HIS A 206 3.70 0.71 5.10
C HIS A 206 3.01 1.22 3.84
N LYS A 207 2.32 0.35 3.14
CA LYS A 207 1.42 0.71 2.03
C LYS A 207 0.28 -0.30 1.97
N ALA A 208 -0.96 0.15 1.80
CA ALA A 208 -2.11 -0.73 1.62
C ALA A 208 -1.85 -1.72 0.47
N GLU A 209 -2.28 -2.97 0.61
CA GLU A 209 -2.08 -4.09 -0.32
C GLU A 209 -0.61 -4.55 -0.47
N PHE A 210 0.28 -4.12 0.43
CA PHE A 210 1.67 -4.56 0.48
C PHE A 210 2.02 -5.06 1.89
N GLU A 211 2.97 -5.98 1.96
CA GLU A 211 3.55 -6.40 3.22
C GLU A 211 4.44 -5.29 3.79
N ASP A 212 4.32 -5.03 5.09
CA ASP A 212 5.16 -4.04 5.78
C ASP A 212 6.63 -4.47 5.69
N SER A 213 7.49 -3.53 5.28
CA SER A 213 8.94 -3.73 5.27
C SER A 213 9.58 -2.96 6.43
N THR A 214 10.41 -3.63 7.21
CA THR A 214 11.07 -3.03 8.38
C THR A 214 12.56 -3.34 8.35
N GLN A 215 13.37 -2.33 8.67
CA GLN A 215 14.83 -2.46 8.75
C GLN A 215 15.38 -1.63 9.90
N ASP A 216 16.26 -2.24 10.70
CA ASP A 216 17.04 -1.51 11.69
C ASP A 216 18.25 -0.87 11.01
N MET A 217 18.53 0.40 11.36
CA MET A 217 19.69 1.14 10.87
C MET A 217 20.51 1.68 12.04
N THR A 218 21.82 1.67 11.90
CA THR A 218 22.72 2.33 12.84
C THR A 218 23.19 3.65 12.23
N VAL A 219 22.89 4.75 12.91
CA VAL A 219 23.23 6.10 12.50
C VAL A 219 24.44 6.58 13.28
N ASN A 220 25.52 6.91 12.55
CA ASN A 220 26.72 7.52 13.08
C ASN A 220 26.77 9.00 12.71
N GLY A 221 27.22 9.86 13.63
CA GLY A 221 27.16 11.30 13.44
C GLY A 221 27.85 11.82 12.18
N GLY A 222 27.24 12.81 11.54
CA GLY A 222 27.79 13.51 10.38
C GLY A 222 27.81 12.71 9.07
N ALA A 223 27.24 11.49 9.03
CA ALA A 223 27.21 10.62 7.85
C ALA A 223 25.89 10.78 7.07
N VAL A 224 25.91 10.34 5.80
CA VAL A 224 24.66 10.10 5.05
C VAL A 224 24.41 8.59 5.08
N VAL A 225 23.29 8.19 5.64
CA VAL A 225 22.86 6.80 5.69
C VAL A 225 21.78 6.58 4.63
N SER A 226 21.98 5.57 3.76
CA SER A 226 20.97 5.16 2.78
C SER A 226 20.29 3.87 3.26
N VAL A 227 18.97 3.85 3.22
CA VAL A 227 18.14 2.70 3.56
C VAL A 227 17.26 2.40 2.35
N ASP A 228 17.45 1.21 1.79
CA ASP A 228 16.70 0.74 0.63
C ASP A 228 15.74 -0.36 1.08
N LEU A 229 14.45 -0.10 0.96
CA LEU A 229 13.37 -1.00 1.39
C LEU A 229 12.53 -1.43 0.18
N THR A 230 12.16 -2.71 0.16
CA THR A 230 11.31 -3.26 -0.88
C THR A 230 10.00 -3.72 -0.27
N LEU A 231 8.91 -3.21 -0.81
CA LEU A 231 7.55 -3.66 -0.51
C LEU A 231 7.15 -4.76 -1.49
N HIS A 232 6.57 -5.82 -0.97
CA HIS A 232 6.02 -6.93 -1.74
C HIS A 232 4.50 -6.85 -1.72
N PRO A 233 3.82 -6.94 -2.87
CA PRO A 233 2.37 -6.92 -2.88
C PRO A 233 1.80 -8.15 -2.17
N ILE A 234 0.75 -7.97 -1.40
CA ILE A 234 0.00 -9.05 -0.79
C ILE A 234 -0.74 -9.78 -1.90
N VAL A 235 -0.48 -11.09 -2.04
CA VAL A 235 -1.15 -11.92 -3.02
C VAL A 235 -2.40 -12.50 -2.40
N HIS A 236 -3.55 -12.01 -2.84
CA HIS A 236 -4.86 -12.48 -2.40
C HIS A 236 -5.29 -13.71 -3.22
N GLU A 237 -4.65 -14.84 -2.96
CA GLU A 237 -4.94 -16.11 -3.64
C GLU A 237 -4.96 -17.27 -2.65
N GLY A 238 -5.76 -18.29 -2.94
CA GLY A 238 -5.73 -19.57 -2.27
C GLY A 238 -5.61 -20.71 -3.28
N THR A 239 -5.12 -21.86 -2.84
CA THR A 239 -5.01 -23.08 -3.65
C THR A 239 -6.26 -23.93 -3.50
N VAL A 240 -6.90 -24.25 -4.60
CA VAL A 240 -8.08 -25.15 -4.63
C VAL A 240 -7.73 -26.40 -5.41
N SER A 241 -7.98 -27.56 -4.82
CA SER A 241 -7.87 -28.85 -5.47
C SER A 241 -9.25 -29.49 -5.54
N VAL A 242 -9.67 -29.88 -6.74
CA VAL A 242 -10.96 -30.55 -7.00
C VAL A 242 -10.69 -31.93 -7.51
N HIS A 243 -11.29 -32.93 -6.88
CA HIS A 243 -11.26 -34.34 -7.29
C HIS A 243 -12.68 -34.78 -7.65
N ALA A 244 -12.85 -35.28 -8.87
CA ALA A 244 -14.10 -35.77 -9.43
C ALA A 244 -13.86 -37.12 -10.12
N GLY A 245 -14.88 -37.71 -10.72
CA GLY A 245 -14.73 -38.93 -11.50
C GLY A 245 -13.81 -38.75 -12.72
N PRO A 246 -13.11 -39.78 -13.21
CA PRO A 246 -12.01 -39.64 -14.20
C PRO A 246 -12.38 -38.92 -15.52
N LYS A 247 -13.67 -38.87 -15.86
CA LYS A 247 -14.19 -38.23 -17.07
C LYS A 247 -15.09 -37.04 -16.80
N ASP A 248 -15.23 -36.67 -15.53
CA ASP A 248 -16.10 -35.55 -15.15
C ASP A 248 -15.43 -34.22 -15.53
N ALA A 249 -16.12 -33.41 -16.28
CA ALA A 249 -15.63 -32.09 -16.65
C ALA A 249 -15.80 -31.11 -15.49
N ILE A 250 -14.71 -30.44 -15.11
CA ILE A 250 -14.65 -29.46 -14.03
C ILE A 250 -14.67 -28.07 -14.65
N LEU A 251 -15.62 -27.24 -14.22
CA LEU A 251 -15.72 -25.85 -14.63
C LEU A 251 -15.62 -24.96 -13.39
N LEU A 252 -14.83 -23.93 -13.50
CA LEU A 252 -14.73 -22.85 -12.49
C LEU A 252 -15.16 -21.53 -13.14
N ASP A 253 -16.09 -20.84 -12.50
CA ASP A 253 -16.66 -19.58 -12.99
C ASP A 253 -17.17 -19.66 -14.45
N GLY A 254 -17.71 -20.85 -14.80
CA GLY A 254 -18.19 -21.15 -16.14
C GLY A 254 -17.12 -21.53 -17.15
N GLN A 255 -15.84 -21.49 -16.80
CA GLN A 255 -14.73 -21.88 -17.69
C GLN A 255 -14.30 -23.31 -17.41
N PRO A 256 -14.10 -24.16 -18.44
CA PRO A 256 -13.59 -25.51 -18.28
C PRO A 256 -12.11 -25.46 -17.90
N VAL A 257 -11.76 -26.05 -16.76
CA VAL A 257 -10.38 -26.06 -16.23
C VAL A 257 -9.72 -27.43 -16.28
N GLY A 258 -10.50 -28.51 -16.41
CA GLY A 258 -9.96 -29.86 -16.48
C GLY A 258 -11.03 -30.95 -16.45
N ALA A 259 -10.57 -32.22 -16.40
CA ALA A 259 -11.43 -33.38 -16.19
C ALA A 259 -10.79 -34.34 -15.17
N GLY A 260 -11.61 -34.94 -14.34
CA GLY A 260 -11.21 -35.87 -13.29
C GLY A 260 -10.61 -35.22 -12.07
N SER A 261 -9.54 -34.46 -12.22
CA SER A 261 -8.93 -33.68 -11.16
C SER A 261 -8.37 -32.37 -11.69
N TRP A 262 -8.38 -31.37 -10.82
CA TRP A 262 -7.78 -30.08 -11.09
C TRP A 262 -7.22 -29.47 -9.79
N SER A 263 -6.09 -28.80 -9.89
CA SER A 263 -5.51 -28.03 -8.79
C SER A 263 -4.90 -26.75 -9.34
N GLY A 264 -5.15 -25.63 -8.66
CA GLY A 264 -4.63 -24.33 -9.08
C GLY A 264 -4.89 -23.24 -8.05
N ASN A 265 -4.26 -22.07 -8.27
CA ASN A 265 -4.50 -20.89 -7.47
C ASN A 265 -5.70 -20.13 -8.01
N LEU A 266 -6.57 -19.70 -7.11
CA LEU A 266 -7.70 -18.83 -7.38
C LEU A 266 -7.59 -17.58 -6.52
N LYS A 267 -8.05 -16.47 -7.04
CA LYS A 267 -8.16 -15.22 -6.25
C LYS A 267 -9.05 -15.46 -5.05
N SER A 268 -8.78 -14.75 -3.95
CA SER A 268 -9.66 -14.80 -2.79
C SER A 268 -11.04 -14.23 -3.12
N GLY A 269 -12.08 -14.93 -2.68
CA GLY A 269 -13.46 -14.57 -2.99
C GLY A 269 -14.34 -15.79 -3.25
N GLY A 270 -15.54 -15.53 -3.72
CA GLY A 270 -16.50 -16.59 -4.11
C GLY A 270 -16.29 -17.03 -5.55
N HIS A 271 -16.12 -18.33 -5.75
CA HIS A 271 -15.99 -18.96 -7.07
C HIS A 271 -17.07 -20.01 -7.26
N THR A 272 -17.58 -20.11 -8.48
CA THR A 272 -18.59 -21.12 -8.81
C THR A 272 -17.93 -22.37 -9.37
N LEU A 273 -17.96 -23.46 -8.59
CA LEU A 273 -17.54 -24.79 -9.05
C LEU A 273 -18.74 -25.50 -9.67
N ARG A 274 -18.57 -25.99 -10.89
CA ARG A 274 -19.54 -26.87 -11.54
C ARG A 274 -18.83 -28.10 -12.07
N VAL A 275 -19.37 -29.29 -11.76
CA VAL A 275 -18.86 -30.56 -12.29
C VAL A 275 -19.98 -31.26 -13.06
N THR A 276 -19.65 -31.72 -14.27
CA THR A 276 -20.62 -32.32 -15.18
C THR A 276 -20.05 -33.55 -15.85
N ALA A 277 -20.90 -34.59 -15.98
CA ALA A 277 -20.57 -35.78 -16.77
C ALA A 277 -21.80 -36.26 -17.56
N GLN A 278 -21.58 -37.05 -18.60
CA GLN A 278 -22.66 -37.57 -19.43
C GLN A 278 -23.51 -38.54 -18.64
N GLY A 279 -24.83 -38.34 -18.58
CA GLY A 279 -25.78 -39.19 -17.87
C GLY A 279 -25.73 -39.03 -16.33
N MET A 280 -25.09 -38.00 -15.84
CA MET A 280 -25.04 -37.65 -14.43
C MET A 280 -25.70 -36.29 -14.16
N LEU A 281 -26.26 -36.13 -12.98
CA LEU A 281 -26.76 -34.83 -12.53
C LEU A 281 -25.59 -33.89 -12.30
N PRO A 282 -25.63 -32.64 -12.81
CA PRO A 282 -24.56 -31.70 -12.63
C PRO A 282 -24.47 -31.28 -11.14
N TYR A 283 -23.27 -31.27 -10.62
CA TYR A 283 -22.98 -30.69 -9.30
C TYR A 283 -22.62 -29.21 -9.50
N GLN A 284 -23.15 -28.34 -8.64
CA GLN A 284 -22.81 -26.91 -8.60
C GLN A 284 -22.75 -26.45 -7.16
N SER A 285 -21.68 -25.74 -6.81
CA SER A 285 -21.47 -25.19 -5.48
C SER A 285 -20.67 -23.90 -5.57
N GLU A 286 -20.90 -23.01 -4.62
CA GLU A 286 -20.03 -21.85 -4.40
C GLU A 286 -18.87 -22.25 -3.49
N VAL A 287 -17.66 -21.90 -3.89
CA VAL A 287 -16.41 -22.16 -3.17
C VAL A 287 -15.82 -20.83 -2.74
N LEU A 288 -15.84 -20.56 -1.44
CA LEU A 288 -15.17 -19.37 -0.88
C LEU A 288 -13.68 -19.70 -0.71
N VAL A 289 -12.83 -18.94 -1.37
CA VAL A 289 -11.36 -19.00 -1.28
C VAL A 289 -10.87 -17.87 -0.38
N GLN A 290 -10.02 -18.20 0.60
CA GLN A 290 -9.37 -17.23 1.48
C GLN A 290 -7.87 -17.19 1.18
N ASP A 291 -7.22 -16.09 1.52
CA ASP A 291 -5.78 -15.88 1.31
C ASP A 291 -4.96 -17.00 1.94
N GLY A 292 -4.04 -17.57 1.16
CA GLY A 292 -3.16 -18.66 1.60
C GLY A 292 -3.84 -19.97 1.94
N GLN A 293 -5.17 -20.06 1.81
CA GLN A 293 -5.91 -21.28 2.14
C GLN A 293 -5.69 -22.37 1.09
N GLN A 294 -5.44 -23.59 1.57
CA GLN A 294 -5.52 -24.79 0.74
C GLN A 294 -6.87 -25.47 0.97
N ARG A 295 -7.63 -25.66 -0.10
CA ARG A 295 -8.96 -26.27 -0.04
C ARG A 295 -9.05 -27.47 -0.96
N ASN A 296 -9.41 -28.62 -0.38
CA ASN A 296 -9.62 -29.87 -1.10
C ASN A 296 -11.11 -30.15 -1.21
N ILE A 297 -11.60 -30.41 -2.41
CA ILE A 297 -13.02 -30.62 -2.70
C ILE A 297 -13.16 -31.96 -3.44
N GLU A 298 -13.87 -32.86 -2.84
CA GLU A 298 -14.24 -34.15 -3.47
C GLU A 298 -15.66 -34.06 -3.97
N VAL A 299 -15.86 -34.37 -5.26
CA VAL A 299 -17.19 -34.34 -5.89
C VAL A 299 -17.52 -35.71 -6.43
N THR A 300 -18.64 -36.26 -5.98
CA THR A 300 -19.21 -37.47 -6.53
C THR A 300 -20.55 -37.14 -7.20
N LEU A 301 -20.65 -37.39 -8.50
CA LEU A 301 -21.88 -37.17 -9.25
C LEU A 301 -22.85 -38.33 -9.09
N ASN A 302 -24.13 -37.99 -8.98
CA ASN A 302 -25.21 -38.96 -8.98
C ASN A 302 -25.73 -39.19 -10.42
N ALA A 303 -26.07 -40.46 -10.74
CA ALA A 303 -26.64 -40.75 -12.04
C ALA A 303 -27.97 -40.02 -12.25
N GLU A 304 -28.17 -39.46 -13.45
CA GLU A 304 -29.47 -38.95 -13.82
C GLU A 304 -30.49 -40.07 -13.82
N PRO A 305 -31.65 -39.90 -13.14
CA PRO A 305 -32.66 -40.93 -13.12
C PRO A 305 -33.08 -41.22 -14.57
N SER A 306 -32.86 -42.45 -15.01
CA SER A 306 -33.26 -42.89 -16.36
C SER A 306 -34.76 -42.54 -16.52
N LYS A 307 -35.11 -41.77 -17.51
CA LYS A 307 -36.50 -41.60 -17.90
C LYS A 307 -36.97 -42.97 -18.28
N GLY A 308 -37.60 -43.63 -17.31
CA GLY A 308 -38.25 -44.90 -17.58
C GLY A 308 -39.13 -44.77 -18.80
N LEU A 309 -39.20 -45.81 -19.63
CA LEU A 309 -40.07 -45.80 -20.81
C LEU A 309 -41.43 -45.27 -20.39
N PRO A 310 -41.96 -44.26 -21.10
CA PRO A 310 -43.24 -43.66 -20.70
C PRO A 310 -44.29 -44.78 -20.54
N ALA A 311 -45.10 -44.69 -19.50
CA ALA A 311 -46.06 -45.74 -19.08
C ALA A 311 -46.88 -46.33 -20.23
N TRP A 312 -47.11 -45.61 -21.33
CA TRP A 312 -47.77 -46.11 -22.50
C TRP A 312 -47.05 -47.26 -23.21
N VAL A 313 -45.67 -47.30 -23.15
CA VAL A 313 -44.85 -48.38 -23.73
C VAL A 313 -45.14 -49.71 -23.03
N TRP A 314 -45.41 -49.67 -21.72
CA TRP A 314 -45.80 -50.85 -20.96
C TRP A 314 -47.26 -51.23 -21.19
N VAL A 315 -48.14 -50.29 -21.53
CA VAL A 315 -49.52 -50.54 -21.88
C VAL A 315 -49.63 -51.18 -23.25
N VAL A 316 -48.82 -50.80 -24.23
CA VAL A 316 -48.80 -51.41 -25.56
C VAL A 316 -48.14 -52.82 -25.50
N GLY A 317 -47.09 -52.98 -24.71
CA GLY A 317 -46.44 -54.31 -24.50
C GLY A 317 -47.31 -55.28 -23.71
N GLY A 318 -48.10 -54.79 -22.76
CA GLY A 318 -49.00 -55.58 -21.93
C GLY A 318 -50.22 -56.13 -22.64
N VAL A 319 -50.70 -55.43 -23.67
CA VAL A 319 -51.88 -55.86 -24.45
C VAL A 319 -51.60 -57.04 -25.38
N VAL A 320 -50.30 -57.25 -25.77
CA VAL A 320 -49.91 -58.38 -26.61
C VAL A 320 -49.75 -59.70 -25.83
N VAL A 321 -49.57 -59.68 -24.52
CA VAL A 321 -49.39 -60.86 -23.66
C VAL A 321 -50.68 -61.23 -22.91
N ALA A 322 -51.68 -60.37 -22.80
CA ALA A 322 -52.92 -60.62 -22.03
C ALA A 322 -54.10 -61.09 -22.88
N GLY A 323 -53.85 -61.72 -24.03
CA GLY A 323 -54.85 -62.48 -24.81
C GLY A 323 -55.11 -63.88 -24.28
N GLY A 324 -54.88 -64.14 -23.02
CA GLY A 324 -55.21 -65.45 -22.43
C GLY A 324 -55.00 -65.45 -20.91
N LEU A 325 -56.09 -65.57 -20.24
CA LEU A 325 -56.29 -65.88 -18.81
C LEU A 325 -56.71 -64.68 -17.94
N GLY A 326 -58.01 -64.58 -17.79
CA GLY A 326 -58.73 -64.53 -16.50
C GLY A 326 -58.55 -63.34 -15.60
N THR A 327 -59.57 -62.49 -15.59
CA THR A 327 -60.10 -61.74 -14.46
C THR A 327 -59.65 -62.22 -13.07
N GLY A 328 -58.57 -61.73 -12.53
CA GLY A 328 -58.20 -62.12 -11.13
C GLY A 328 -57.10 -61.27 -10.46
N GLY A 329 -56.40 -60.42 -11.20
CA GLY A 329 -55.18 -59.75 -10.65
C GLY A 329 -55.28 -58.30 -10.39
N TYR A 330 -56.45 -57.64 -10.52
CA TYR A 330 -56.56 -56.16 -10.51
C TYR A 330 -56.47 -55.50 -9.13
N PHE A 331 -56.36 -56.29 -8.02
CA PHE A 331 -56.45 -55.73 -6.68
C PHE A 331 -55.15 -55.76 -5.83
N LEU A 332 -54.02 -56.21 -6.36
CA LEU A 332 -52.81 -56.41 -5.52
C LEU A 332 -51.63 -55.44 -5.75
N PHE A 333 -51.72 -54.53 -6.69
CA PHE A 333 -50.61 -53.58 -6.83
C PHE A 333 -51.15 -52.14 -7.00
N LYS A 334 -51.51 -51.49 -5.87
CA LYS A 334 -51.54 -50.06 -5.79
C LYS A 334 -50.11 -49.61 -5.40
N PRO A 335 -49.35 -48.86 -6.26
CA PRO A 335 -48.15 -48.21 -5.80
C PRO A 335 -48.55 -47.04 -4.91
N THR A 336 -48.26 -47.14 -3.60
CA THR A 336 -48.27 -45.97 -2.73
C THR A 336 -47.05 -45.12 -3.10
N SER A 337 -47.30 -44.01 -3.81
CA SER A 337 -46.29 -42.99 -4.00
C SER A 337 -46.03 -42.29 -2.68
N GLN A 338 -45.07 -42.77 -1.93
CA GLN A 338 -44.43 -41.91 -0.91
C GLN A 338 -43.50 -40.93 -1.64
N TYR A 339 -43.99 -39.73 -1.79
CA TYR A 339 -43.15 -38.57 -2.17
C TYR A 339 -42.31 -38.24 -0.93
N ASN A 340 -41.08 -38.75 -0.85
CA ASN A 340 -40.07 -38.24 0.04
C ASN A 340 -39.39 -37.04 -0.69
N GLY A 341 -39.88 -35.86 -0.44
CA GLY A 341 -39.17 -34.63 -0.79
C GLY A 341 -37.79 -34.64 -0.14
N PRO A 342 -36.77 -34.04 -0.78
CA PRO A 342 -35.45 -33.96 -0.21
C PRO A 342 -35.53 -33.22 1.13
N GLN A 343 -35.27 -33.91 2.22
CA GLN A 343 -35.05 -33.27 3.51
C GLN A 343 -33.71 -32.54 3.45
N GLY A 344 -33.79 -31.22 3.21
CA GLY A 344 -32.66 -30.35 3.40
C GLY A 344 -32.23 -30.39 4.86
N ASN A 345 -31.03 -30.87 5.11
CA ASN A 345 -30.37 -30.83 6.41
C ASN A 345 -29.88 -29.39 6.66
N LEU A 346 -30.82 -28.49 6.89
CA LEU A 346 -30.51 -27.19 7.48
C LEU A 346 -30.71 -27.36 9.00
N SER A 347 -29.67 -27.74 9.69
CA SER A 347 -29.60 -27.49 11.14
C SER A 347 -29.67 -26.02 11.38
N PRO A 348 -30.65 -25.48 12.13
CA PRO A 348 -30.67 -24.06 12.46
C PRO A 348 -29.43 -23.74 13.30
N GLY A 349 -28.60 -22.82 12.81
CA GLY A 349 -27.46 -22.32 13.53
C GLY A 349 -27.91 -21.69 14.85
N VAL A 350 -27.45 -22.25 15.95
CA VAL A 350 -27.62 -21.68 17.28
C VAL A 350 -26.76 -20.42 17.34
N VAL A 351 -27.43 -19.25 17.28
CA VAL A 351 -26.79 -17.98 17.53
C VAL A 351 -26.59 -17.84 19.03
N TYR A 352 -25.36 -18.00 19.50
CA TYR A 352 -25.00 -17.64 20.87
C TYR A 352 -24.94 -16.11 20.99
N THR A 353 -26.00 -15.50 21.50
CA THR A 353 -25.94 -14.12 21.98
C THR A 353 -25.14 -14.12 23.29
N ARG A 354 -23.97 -13.52 23.23
CA ARG A 354 -23.16 -13.25 24.43
C ARG A 354 -23.89 -12.23 25.31
N ALA A 355 -24.20 -12.59 26.52
CA ALA A 355 -24.79 -11.71 27.50
C ALA A 355 -23.82 -10.55 27.83
N PRO A 356 -24.33 -9.32 28.07
CA PRO A 356 -23.48 -8.20 28.48
C PRO A 356 -22.95 -8.44 29.89
N ILE A 357 -21.65 -8.22 30.05
CA ILE A 357 -21.00 -8.20 31.36
C ILE A 357 -21.28 -6.84 31.96
N HIS A 358 -22.01 -6.80 33.08
CA HIS A 358 -22.13 -5.63 33.93
C HIS A 358 -20.90 -5.56 34.85
N PHE A 359 -20.23 -4.40 34.83
CA PHE A 359 -19.36 -3.90 35.89
C PHE A 359 -20.09 -2.73 36.55
#